data_b98cf9bb479bab957a710bf405166813
#
_entry.id   b98cf9bb479bab957a710bf405166813
#
_cell.length_a   1.000
_cell.length_b   1.000
_cell.length_c   1.000
_cell.angle_alpha   90.00
_cell.angle_beta   90.00
_cell.angle_gamma   90.00
#
_symmetry.space_group_name_H-M   'P 1'
#
loop_
_entity.id
_entity.type
_entity.pdbx_description
1 polymer ?
#
loop_
_entity_poly.entity_id
_entity_poly.type
_entity_poly.pdbx_seq_one_letter_code
_entity_poly.pdbx_strand_id
1 'polypeptide(L)'
;YRQRQGCRDMELRDCYAEFGGDYKEVLGRLEREQTVQKFVLKFLDDKSFSSLETALQNRNYEEALRFVHTLEGICRNLSFTRLYESSSRMTEAFKAGDFENAAAGMPQLSDDYHQIIRAVEAYKTCREG
;
A
#
# COMPACT_ATOMS: atom_id res chain seq x y z
N TYR A 1 -3.34 6.17 28.59
CA TYR A 1 -2.24 7.08 28.89
C TYR A 1 -0.91 6.60 28.34
N ARG A 2 -0.49 5.39 28.68
CA ARG A 2 0.75 4.80 28.16
C ARG A 2 0.66 4.59 26.66
N GLN A 3 -0.51 4.20 26.18
CA GLN A 3 -0.73 4.01 24.76
C GLN A 3 -0.52 5.31 23.98
N ARG A 4 -1.00 6.40 24.56
CA ARG A 4 -0.84 7.71 23.97
C ARG A 4 0.64 8.10 23.86
N GLN A 5 1.40 7.80 24.91
CA GLN A 5 2.81 8.07 24.93
C GLN A 5 3.57 7.21 23.91
N GLY A 6 3.24 5.93 23.85
CA GLY A 6 3.81 5.04 22.85
C GLY A 6 3.49 5.49 21.43
N CYS A 7 2.28 6.02 21.26
CA CYS A 7 1.82 6.56 19.99
C CYS A 7 2.68 7.74 19.55
N ARG A 8 3.01 8.64 20.47
CA ARG A 8 3.83 9.80 20.16
C ARG A 8 5.21 9.44 19.66
N ASP A 9 5.71 8.29 20.10
CA ASP A 9 7.04 7.84 19.74
C ASP A 9 7.05 7.08 18.41
N MET A 10 5.89 6.89 17.80
CA MET A 10 5.80 6.18 16.54
C MET A 10 6.38 7.00 15.41
N GLU A 11 7.34 6.43 14.70
CA GLU A 11 7.98 7.07 13.57
C GLU A 11 7.67 6.31 12.27
N LEU A 12 7.99 6.92 11.13
CA LEU A 12 7.75 6.30 9.83
C LEU A 12 8.42 4.94 9.71
N ARG A 13 9.64 4.79 10.22
CA ARG A 13 10.33 3.50 10.16
C ARG A 13 9.57 2.42 10.92
N ASP A 14 8.88 2.80 11.99
CA ASP A 14 8.04 1.86 12.75
C ASP A 14 6.86 1.40 11.93
N CYS A 15 6.23 2.32 11.20
CA CYS A 15 5.17 1.99 10.26
C CYS A 15 5.65 0.99 9.22
N TYR A 16 6.78 1.29 8.61
CA TYR A 16 7.32 0.44 7.56
C TYR A 16 7.65 -0.95 8.08
N ALA A 17 8.11 -1.06 9.33
CA ALA A 17 8.36 -2.35 9.93
C ALA A 17 7.07 -3.16 10.08
N GLU A 18 5.96 -2.51 10.42
CA GLU A 18 4.69 -3.18 10.62
C GLU A 18 4.13 -3.79 9.35
N PHE A 19 4.24 -3.09 8.22
CA PHE A 19 3.65 -3.60 6.98
C PHE A 19 4.68 -4.18 6.01
N GLY A 20 5.89 -4.41 6.49
CA GLY A 20 6.91 -5.08 5.67
C GLY A 20 7.39 -4.24 4.49
N GLY A 21 7.52 -2.93 4.71
CA GLY A 21 8.11 -2.05 3.71
C GLY A 21 9.59 -1.84 3.95
N ASP A 22 10.24 -1.13 3.05
CA ASP A 22 11.67 -0.84 3.13
C ASP A 22 11.89 0.66 3.33
N TYR A 23 11.95 1.07 4.58
CA TYR A 23 12.08 2.49 4.92
C TYR A 23 13.41 3.07 4.41
N LYS A 24 14.49 2.32 4.54
CA LYS A 24 15.80 2.77 4.10
C LYS A 24 15.81 3.06 2.60
N GLU A 25 15.16 2.18 1.84
CA GLU A 25 15.08 2.34 0.39
C GLU A 25 14.26 3.56 0.00
N VAL A 26 13.09 3.75 0.60
CA VAL A 26 12.25 4.90 0.26
C VAL A 26 12.90 6.20 0.67
N LEU A 27 13.56 6.21 1.83
CA LEU A 27 14.25 7.41 2.29
C LEU A 27 15.41 7.76 1.36
N GLY A 28 16.13 6.76 0.87
CA GLY A 28 17.19 6.99 -0.11
C GLY A 28 16.66 7.55 -1.43
N ARG A 29 15.47 7.10 -1.84
CA ARG A 29 14.87 7.56 -3.10
C ARG A 29 14.28 8.96 -2.97
N LEU A 30 13.58 9.25 -1.90
CA LEU A 30 12.89 10.54 -1.72
C LEU A 30 13.72 11.56 -0.94
N GLU A 31 14.83 11.13 -0.36
CA GLU A 31 15.88 11.94 0.26
C GLU A 31 15.51 12.58 1.59
N ARG A 32 14.25 12.96 1.83
CA ARG A 32 13.82 13.62 3.06
C ARG A 32 12.68 12.88 3.72
N GLU A 33 12.75 12.75 5.04
CA GLU A 33 11.69 12.13 5.81
C GLU A 33 10.35 12.85 5.63
N GLN A 34 10.36 14.18 5.54
CA GLN A 34 9.13 14.94 5.30
C GLN A 34 8.48 14.59 3.98
N THR A 35 9.29 14.32 2.97
CA THR A 35 8.77 13.93 1.66
C THR A 35 8.14 12.54 1.73
N VAL A 36 8.81 11.61 2.42
CA VAL A 36 8.26 10.27 2.64
C VAL A 36 6.92 10.37 3.37
N GLN A 37 6.91 11.14 4.47
CA GLN A 37 5.70 11.35 5.26
C GLN A 37 4.54 11.86 4.41
N LYS A 38 4.81 12.87 3.59
CA LYS A 38 3.80 13.47 2.74
C LYS A 38 3.14 12.44 1.82
N PHE A 39 3.97 11.64 1.14
CA PHE A 39 3.43 10.65 0.20
C PHE A 39 2.77 9.47 0.91
N VAL A 40 3.31 9.05 2.06
CA VAL A 40 2.71 7.98 2.84
C VAL A 40 1.32 8.39 3.33
N LEU A 41 1.18 9.60 3.85
CA LEU A 41 -0.12 10.08 4.31
C LEU A 41 -1.09 10.25 3.14
N LYS A 42 -0.60 10.70 2.00
CA LYS A 42 -1.42 10.85 0.80
C LYS A 42 -1.96 9.52 0.31
N PHE A 43 -1.25 8.43 0.58
CA PHE A 43 -1.70 7.09 0.20
C PHE A 43 -3.06 6.76 0.82
N LEU A 44 -3.38 7.31 1.98
CA LEU A 44 -4.69 7.09 2.62
C LEU A 44 -5.85 7.59 1.76
N ASP A 45 -5.59 8.57 0.90
CA ASP A 45 -6.60 9.16 0.02
C ASP A 45 -6.60 8.54 -1.37
N ASP A 46 -5.66 7.63 -1.64
CA ASP A 46 -5.56 6.99 -2.95
C ASP A 46 -6.71 6.03 -3.16
N LYS A 47 -7.29 6.05 -4.35
CA LYS A 47 -8.49 5.27 -4.67
C LYS A 47 -8.21 4.05 -5.54
N SER A 48 -6.93 3.77 -5.81
CA SER A 48 -6.59 2.65 -6.69
C SER A 48 -7.09 1.32 -6.16
N PHE A 49 -6.95 1.07 -4.85
CA PHE A 49 -7.40 -0.19 -4.27
C PHE A 49 -8.92 -0.34 -4.35
N SER A 50 -9.68 0.68 -3.95
CA SER A 50 -11.15 0.60 -4.00
C SER A 50 -11.65 0.49 -5.43
N SER A 51 -10.99 1.16 -6.37
CA SER A 51 -11.32 1.07 -7.79
C SER A 51 -11.03 -0.32 -8.34
N LEU A 52 -9.91 -0.92 -7.92
CA LEU A 52 -9.58 -2.30 -8.27
C LEU A 52 -10.65 -3.26 -7.75
N GLU A 53 -11.04 -3.08 -6.50
CA GLU A 53 -12.04 -3.91 -5.86
C GLU A 53 -13.36 -3.87 -6.63
N THR A 54 -13.81 -2.68 -6.98
CA THR A 54 -15.04 -2.49 -7.75
C THR A 54 -14.94 -3.12 -9.14
N ALA A 55 -13.80 -2.93 -9.81
CA ALA A 55 -13.59 -3.51 -11.13
C ALA A 55 -13.65 -5.03 -11.09
N LEU A 56 -13.06 -5.65 -10.06
CA LEU A 56 -13.11 -7.10 -9.91
C LEU A 56 -14.52 -7.59 -9.63
N GLN A 57 -15.29 -6.88 -8.81
CA GLN A 57 -16.67 -7.23 -8.52
C GLN A 57 -17.53 -7.20 -9.79
N ASN A 58 -17.25 -6.26 -10.67
CA ASN A 58 -17.97 -6.09 -11.93
C ASN A 58 -17.37 -6.91 -13.07
N ARG A 59 -16.33 -7.69 -12.78
CA ARG A 59 -15.60 -8.49 -13.78
C ARG A 59 -15.10 -7.65 -14.94
N ASN A 60 -14.78 -6.40 -14.66
CA ASN A 60 -14.19 -5.50 -15.63
C ASN A 60 -12.67 -5.62 -15.53
N TYR A 61 -12.12 -6.64 -16.20
CA TYR A 61 -10.70 -6.99 -16.03
C TYR A 61 -9.76 -5.99 -16.68
N GLU A 62 -10.21 -5.28 -17.70
CA GLU A 62 -9.40 -4.22 -18.30
C GLU A 62 -9.17 -3.09 -17.30
N GLU A 63 -10.21 -2.65 -16.62
CA GLU A 63 -10.09 -1.64 -15.58
C GLU A 63 -9.33 -2.17 -14.38
N ALA A 64 -9.56 -3.43 -14.00
CA ALA A 64 -8.82 -4.04 -12.89
C ALA A 64 -7.31 -4.02 -13.13
N LEU A 65 -6.90 -4.38 -14.35
CA LEU A 65 -5.49 -4.31 -14.72
C LEU A 65 -4.95 -2.89 -14.60
N ARG A 66 -5.69 -1.92 -15.07
CA ARG A 66 -5.28 -0.53 -15.01
C ARG A 66 -5.05 -0.07 -13.57
N PHE A 67 -5.99 -0.40 -12.68
CA PHE A 67 -5.88 0.03 -11.29
C PHE A 67 -4.81 -0.71 -10.50
N VAL A 68 -4.66 -2.02 -10.71
CA VAL A 68 -3.62 -2.76 -10.01
C VAL A 68 -2.23 -2.35 -10.49
N HIS A 69 -2.10 -2.02 -11.77
CA HIS A 69 -0.83 -1.53 -12.32
C HIS A 69 -0.47 -0.17 -11.70
N THR A 70 -1.47 0.71 -11.53
CA THR A 70 -1.27 1.98 -10.85
C THR A 70 -0.82 1.76 -9.41
N LEU A 71 -1.49 0.85 -8.71
CA LEU A 71 -1.15 0.52 -7.32
C LEU A 71 0.27 -0.02 -7.22
N GLU A 72 0.64 -0.90 -8.14
CA GLU A 72 2.00 -1.46 -8.21
C GLU A 72 3.05 -0.33 -8.30
N GLY A 73 2.81 0.64 -9.17
CA GLY A 73 3.72 1.77 -9.34
C GLY A 73 3.86 2.62 -8.08
N ILE A 74 2.75 2.87 -7.40
CA ILE A 74 2.77 3.62 -6.14
C ILE A 74 3.58 2.85 -5.10
N CYS A 75 3.36 1.55 -4.99
CA CYS A 75 4.06 0.71 -4.01
C CYS A 75 5.55 0.62 -4.31
N ARG A 76 5.92 0.60 -5.58
CA ARG A 76 7.34 0.63 -5.96
C ARG A 76 7.98 1.92 -5.48
N ASN A 77 7.33 3.05 -5.71
CA ASN A 77 7.84 4.37 -5.33
C ASN A 77 7.99 4.52 -3.82
N LEU A 78 7.03 3.99 -3.06
CA LEU A 78 7.01 4.15 -1.62
C LEU A 78 7.69 2.99 -0.89
N SER A 79 8.20 2.01 -1.62
CA SER A 79 8.85 0.81 -1.05
C SER A 79 7.92 0.06 -0.10
N PHE A 80 6.66 -0.07 -0.48
CA PHE A 80 5.67 -0.90 0.19
C PHE A 80 5.85 -2.32 -0.33
N THR A 81 6.87 -3.00 0.14
CA THR A 81 7.39 -4.22 -0.46
C THR A 81 6.36 -5.34 -0.59
N ARG A 82 5.62 -5.63 0.48
CA ARG A 82 4.63 -6.72 0.43
C ARG A 82 3.50 -6.42 -0.55
N LEU A 83 2.96 -5.21 -0.49
CA LEU A 83 1.88 -4.84 -1.41
C LEU A 83 2.40 -4.72 -2.83
N TYR A 84 3.65 -4.29 -2.99
CA TYR A 84 4.27 -4.28 -4.31
C TYR A 84 4.29 -5.69 -4.90
N GLU A 85 4.71 -6.68 -4.10
CA GLU A 85 4.79 -8.05 -4.58
C GLU A 85 3.43 -8.62 -4.95
N SER A 86 2.42 -8.42 -4.11
CA SER A 86 1.09 -8.96 -4.40
C SER A 86 0.44 -8.24 -5.57
N SER A 87 0.61 -6.92 -5.69
CA SER A 87 0.07 -6.17 -6.83
C SER A 87 0.81 -6.52 -8.13
N SER A 88 2.11 -6.76 -8.05
CA SER A 88 2.90 -7.17 -9.20
C SER A 88 2.46 -8.53 -9.73
N ARG A 89 2.24 -9.49 -8.83
CA ARG A 89 1.74 -10.82 -9.23
C ARG A 89 0.39 -10.73 -9.93
N MET A 90 -0.51 -9.90 -9.38
CA MET A 90 -1.83 -9.72 -10.00
C MET A 90 -1.70 -9.05 -11.36
N THR A 91 -0.85 -8.04 -11.48
CA THR A 91 -0.61 -7.36 -12.75
C THR A 91 -0.12 -8.35 -13.81
N GLU A 92 0.85 -9.19 -13.45
CA GLU A 92 1.39 -10.17 -14.40
C GLU A 92 0.35 -11.20 -14.81
N ALA A 93 -0.50 -11.65 -13.88
CA ALA A 93 -1.57 -12.59 -14.19
C ALA A 93 -2.57 -11.98 -15.17
N PHE A 94 -2.96 -10.72 -14.98
CA PHE A 94 -3.84 -10.04 -15.92
C PHE A 94 -3.20 -9.89 -17.30
N LYS A 95 -1.92 -9.54 -17.34
CA LYS A 95 -1.20 -9.40 -18.62
C LYS A 95 -1.12 -10.72 -19.36
N ALA A 96 -1.03 -11.82 -18.64
CA ALA A 96 -1.00 -13.14 -19.23
C ALA A 96 -2.39 -13.65 -19.64
N GLY A 97 -3.44 -12.89 -19.35
CA GLY A 97 -4.81 -13.29 -19.63
C GLY A 97 -5.35 -14.32 -18.64
N ASP A 98 -4.67 -14.54 -17.54
CA ASP A 98 -5.07 -15.49 -16.50
C ASP A 98 -5.92 -14.79 -15.46
N PHE A 99 -7.16 -14.48 -15.83
CA PHE A 99 -8.05 -13.68 -14.99
C PHE A 99 -8.45 -14.39 -13.71
N GLU A 100 -8.57 -15.70 -13.76
CA GLU A 100 -8.92 -16.49 -12.58
C GLU A 100 -7.82 -16.41 -11.52
N ASN A 101 -6.58 -16.59 -11.94
CA ASN A 101 -5.42 -16.49 -11.04
C ASN A 101 -5.25 -15.07 -10.52
N ALA A 102 -5.48 -14.09 -11.37
CA ALA A 102 -5.41 -12.68 -10.97
C ALA A 102 -6.42 -12.40 -9.85
N ALA A 103 -7.67 -12.80 -10.05
CA ALA A 103 -8.73 -12.59 -9.05
C ALA A 103 -8.45 -13.36 -7.77
N ALA A 104 -7.86 -14.55 -7.88
CA ALA A 104 -7.51 -15.37 -6.71
C ALA A 104 -6.47 -14.71 -5.82
N GLY A 105 -5.69 -13.76 -6.35
CA GLY A 105 -4.71 -13.02 -5.58
C GLY A 105 -5.28 -11.89 -4.73
N MET A 106 -6.57 -11.59 -4.87
CA MET A 106 -7.17 -10.44 -4.18
C MET A 106 -7.14 -10.55 -2.65
N PRO A 107 -7.41 -11.71 -2.02
CA PRO A 107 -7.34 -11.79 -0.56
C PRO A 107 -5.97 -11.40 0.00
N GLN A 108 -4.89 -11.87 -0.61
CA GLN A 108 -3.54 -11.53 -0.16
C GLN A 108 -3.25 -10.05 -0.37
N LEU A 109 -3.61 -9.52 -1.55
CA LEU A 109 -3.40 -8.12 -1.86
C LEU A 109 -4.19 -7.24 -0.87
N SER A 110 -5.41 -7.62 -0.56
CA SER A 110 -6.25 -6.90 0.39
C SER A 110 -5.64 -6.89 1.79
N ASP A 111 -5.11 -8.03 2.24
CA ASP A 111 -4.44 -8.11 3.55
C ASP A 111 -3.22 -7.20 3.59
N ASP A 112 -2.41 -7.24 2.55
CA ASP A 112 -1.21 -6.40 2.48
C ASP A 112 -1.57 -4.92 2.46
N TYR A 113 -2.62 -4.57 1.73
CA TYR A 113 -3.11 -3.19 1.65
C TYR A 113 -3.60 -2.71 3.02
N HIS A 114 -4.43 -3.50 3.70
CA HIS A 114 -5.01 -3.08 4.97
C HIS A 114 -3.98 -3.00 6.09
N GLN A 115 -2.91 -3.80 6.03
CA GLN A 115 -1.81 -3.65 6.97
C GLN A 115 -1.19 -2.26 6.87
N ILE A 116 -1.00 -1.79 5.64
CA ILE A 116 -0.44 -0.45 5.42
C ILE A 116 -1.41 0.61 5.93
N ILE A 117 -2.69 0.49 5.59
CA ILE A 117 -3.69 1.48 6.00
C ILE A 117 -3.75 1.59 7.52
N ARG A 118 -3.79 0.46 8.22
CA ARG A 118 -3.85 0.46 9.69
C ARG A 118 -2.62 1.12 10.31
N ALA A 119 -1.44 0.78 9.80
CA ALA A 119 -0.19 1.34 10.34
C ALA A 119 -0.10 2.84 10.06
N VAL A 120 -0.47 3.27 8.85
CA VAL A 120 -0.39 4.68 8.49
C VAL A 120 -1.43 5.50 9.24
N GLU A 121 -2.64 4.96 9.44
CA GLU A 121 -3.67 5.65 10.22
C GLU A 121 -3.25 5.80 11.67
N ALA A 122 -2.63 4.77 12.25
CA ALA A 122 -2.11 4.84 13.62
C ALA A 122 -1.02 5.91 13.71
N TYR A 123 -0.12 5.93 12.75
CA TYR A 123 0.93 6.94 12.68
C TYR A 123 0.35 8.35 12.58
N LYS A 124 -0.62 8.55 11.71
CA LYS A 124 -1.28 9.84 11.52
C LYS A 124 -1.95 10.31 12.82
N THR A 125 -2.69 9.41 13.47
CA THR A 125 -3.35 9.72 14.73
C THR A 125 -2.35 10.10 15.80
N CYS A 126 -1.23 9.40 15.89
CA CYS A 126 -0.18 9.69 16.85
C CYS A 126 0.41 11.08 16.62
N ARG A 127 0.64 11.44 15.37
CA ARG A 127 1.22 12.74 15.03
C ARG A 127 0.24 13.89 15.29
N GLU A 128 -1.05 13.63 15.10
CA GLU A 128 -2.08 14.64 15.33
C GLU A 128 -2.43 14.80 16.81
N GLY A 129 -2.24 13.73 17.56
CA GLY A 129 -2.60 13.71 18.96
C GLY A 129 -1.54 14.27 19.85
#